data_894e24e2ae898333b78e7af6822c770d
#
_entry.id   894e24e2ae898333b78e7af6822c770d
#
_cell.length_a   1.000
_cell.length_b   1.000
_cell.length_c   1.000
_cell.angle_alpha   90.00
_cell.angle_beta   90.00
_cell.angle_gamma   90.00
#
_symmetry.space_group_name_H-M   'P 1'
#
loop_
_entity.id
_entity.type
_entity.pdbx_description
1 polymer ?
#
loop_
_entity_poly.entity_id
_entity_poly.type
_entity_poly.pdbx_seq_one_letter_code
_entity_poly.pdbx_strand_id
1 'polypeptide(L)'
;RIDMFAITESWLDDDVPNNVCSMPNYSFFRKDRKEGAGGGVVCYVKNDLNSREITPRSDDNLDHEILMIAIRPRLMPRPLSLILVIVIYCPPWYDTVRKKALSKHITSNIDIFKSEHPDAGIFVVGDFNSLDTAFLTKNHGLKQVVKDFTRGTKILDKIYTNCSQYYDIPVISAPIGKSDHNCVYLKNLAGNCKPVGYKTVTKRHFTVGAYENLAHELLKVNWNLMYKMDNCQDQANFLYSVLNEAVELAAPRTTSRLKNNDKPWVTDRFREMVLMRNKAFDEGDDQLYRSVRNNVNRMRQELRKRYFEKK
;
A
#
# COMPACT_ATOMS: atom_id res chain seq x y z
N ARG A 1 -2.26 -16.88 -1.55
CA ARG A 1 -2.28 -15.67 -2.39
C ARG A 1 -1.00 -14.90 -2.14
N ILE A 2 -0.22 -14.64 -3.20
CA ILE A 2 1.09 -14.01 -3.12
C ILE A 2 0.89 -12.50 -3.27
N ASP A 3 1.51 -11.70 -2.41
CA ASP A 3 1.40 -10.25 -2.47
C ASP A 3 2.51 -9.63 -3.34
N MET A 4 3.69 -10.23 -3.33
CA MET A 4 4.82 -9.85 -4.17
C MET A 4 5.66 -11.09 -4.48
N PHE A 5 6.23 -11.17 -5.68
CA PHE A 5 7.26 -12.16 -6.00
C PHE A 5 8.29 -11.58 -6.96
N ALA A 6 9.52 -11.97 -6.76
CA ALA A 6 10.67 -11.60 -7.57
C ALA A 6 11.26 -12.86 -8.25
N ILE A 7 11.74 -12.68 -9.45
CA ILE A 7 12.40 -13.72 -10.24
C ILE A 7 13.74 -13.17 -10.69
N THR A 8 14.78 -13.90 -10.46
CA THR A 8 16.11 -13.70 -11.02
C THR A 8 16.30 -14.60 -12.25
N GLU A 9 17.17 -14.22 -13.14
CA GLU A 9 17.35 -14.88 -14.44
C GLU A 9 16.03 -14.96 -15.23
N SER A 10 15.42 -13.79 -15.44
CA SER A 10 14.17 -13.68 -16.20
C SER A 10 14.33 -14.03 -17.67
N TRP A 11 15.54 -13.87 -18.21
CA TRP A 11 15.91 -14.06 -19.61
C TRP A 11 15.06 -13.20 -20.57
N LEU A 12 14.51 -12.11 -20.05
CA LEU A 12 13.78 -11.13 -20.86
C LEU A 12 14.76 -10.15 -21.50
N ASP A 13 14.37 -9.67 -22.66
CA ASP A 13 15.06 -8.68 -23.47
C ASP A 13 14.06 -7.68 -24.08
N ASP A 14 14.54 -6.73 -24.86
CA ASP A 14 13.73 -5.69 -25.46
C ASP A 14 12.72 -6.22 -26.51
N ASP A 15 12.94 -7.44 -27.04
CA ASP A 15 12.02 -8.08 -28.00
C ASP A 15 10.75 -8.62 -27.32
N VAL A 16 10.79 -8.81 -26.00
CA VAL A 16 9.63 -9.26 -25.24
C VAL A 16 8.86 -8.07 -24.64
N PRO A 17 7.70 -7.68 -25.18
CA PRO A 17 6.96 -6.55 -24.69
C PRO A 17 6.30 -6.83 -23.33
N ASN A 18 6.18 -5.79 -22.49
CA ASN A 18 5.66 -5.91 -21.12
C ASN A 18 4.24 -6.51 -21.03
N ASN A 19 3.40 -6.29 -22.04
CA ASN A 19 2.05 -6.85 -22.06
C ASN A 19 2.01 -8.39 -22.09
N VAL A 20 3.02 -9.02 -22.66
CA VAL A 20 3.15 -10.50 -22.69
C VAL A 20 3.45 -11.05 -21.29
N CYS A 21 4.20 -10.30 -20.49
CA CYS A 21 4.61 -10.69 -19.14
C CYS A 21 3.62 -10.18 -18.06
N SER A 22 2.63 -9.35 -18.43
CA SER A 22 1.71 -8.76 -17.47
C SER A 22 0.78 -9.80 -16.85
N MET A 23 0.50 -9.66 -15.57
CA MET A 23 -0.44 -10.49 -14.83
C MET A 23 -1.60 -9.67 -14.29
N PRO A 24 -2.86 -10.13 -14.39
CA PRO A 24 -3.99 -9.42 -13.82
C PRO A 24 -3.81 -9.15 -12.33
N ASN A 25 -4.09 -7.92 -11.90
CA ASN A 25 -3.96 -7.43 -10.52
C ASN A 25 -2.53 -7.29 -9.98
N TYR A 26 -1.51 -7.36 -10.82
CA TYR A 26 -0.13 -7.10 -10.45
C TYR A 26 0.48 -6.01 -11.32
N SER A 27 1.25 -5.12 -10.70
CA SER A 27 2.20 -4.25 -11.36
C SER A 27 3.45 -5.04 -11.68
N PHE A 28 3.97 -4.88 -12.88
CA PHE A 28 5.13 -5.59 -13.40
C PHE A 28 6.30 -4.64 -13.52
N PHE A 29 7.45 -5.02 -12.96
CA PHE A 29 8.70 -4.28 -13.00
C PHE A 29 9.79 -5.21 -13.49
N ARG A 30 10.70 -4.72 -14.34
CA ARG A 30 11.80 -5.52 -14.86
C ARG A 30 13.08 -4.70 -15.05
N LYS A 31 14.20 -5.35 -14.92
CA LYS A 31 15.51 -4.87 -15.32
C LYS A 31 16.19 -5.98 -16.12
N ASP A 32 16.24 -5.80 -17.42
CA ASP A 32 16.85 -6.77 -18.31
C ASP A 32 18.36 -6.57 -18.36
N ARG A 33 19.07 -7.66 -18.64
CA ARG A 33 20.50 -7.61 -18.96
C ARG A 33 20.67 -6.96 -20.33
N LYS A 34 21.57 -5.98 -20.43
CA LYS A 34 21.86 -5.31 -21.70
C LYS A 34 22.82 -6.07 -22.58
N GLU A 35 23.77 -6.78 -21.98
CA GLU A 35 24.84 -7.45 -22.71
C GLU A 35 24.91 -8.94 -22.35
N GLY A 36 24.96 -9.80 -23.36
CA GLY A 36 25.02 -11.25 -23.20
C GLY A 36 23.65 -11.91 -23.00
N ALA A 37 23.63 -13.23 -23.11
CA ALA A 37 22.40 -14.02 -22.93
C ALA A 37 22.09 -14.27 -21.47
N GLY A 38 20.82 -14.45 -21.17
CA GLY A 38 20.32 -14.77 -19.84
C GLY A 38 20.32 -13.58 -18.85
N GLY A 39 20.16 -13.86 -17.56
CA GLY A 39 20.11 -12.85 -16.53
C GLY A 39 18.80 -12.07 -16.48
N GLY A 40 18.87 -10.85 -16.00
CA GLY A 40 17.71 -9.99 -15.77
C GLY A 40 16.95 -10.33 -14.48
N VAL A 41 16.25 -9.35 -13.94
CA VAL A 41 15.39 -9.50 -12.75
C VAL A 41 14.02 -8.92 -13.03
N VAL A 42 12.99 -9.58 -12.52
CA VAL A 42 11.61 -9.08 -12.59
C VAL A 42 10.95 -9.15 -11.22
N CYS A 43 9.97 -8.29 -11.02
CA CYS A 43 9.18 -8.29 -9.82
C CYS A 43 7.72 -7.99 -10.15
N TYR A 44 6.83 -8.77 -9.57
CA TYR A 44 5.40 -8.58 -9.60
C TYR A 44 4.92 -8.15 -8.23
N VAL A 45 4.24 -7.02 -8.16
CA VAL A 45 3.67 -6.49 -6.93
C VAL A 45 2.18 -6.30 -7.12
N LYS A 46 1.40 -6.82 -6.20
CA LYS A 46 -0.05 -6.71 -6.23
C LYS A 46 -0.50 -5.24 -6.20
N ASN A 47 -1.42 -4.86 -7.08
CA ASN A 47 -1.83 -3.47 -7.29
C ASN A 47 -2.35 -2.76 -6.03
N ASP A 48 -2.95 -3.49 -5.08
CA ASP A 48 -3.46 -2.91 -3.83
C ASP A 48 -2.35 -2.55 -2.82
N LEU A 49 -1.10 -2.89 -3.11
CA LEU A 49 0.07 -2.54 -2.28
C LEU A 49 0.69 -1.18 -2.63
N ASN A 50 0.22 -0.52 -3.69
CA ASN A 50 0.74 0.76 -4.16
C ASN A 50 2.27 0.73 -4.29
N SER A 51 2.75 0.32 -5.45
CA SER A 51 4.18 0.15 -5.74
C SER A 51 4.64 1.10 -6.83
N ARG A 52 5.89 1.53 -6.75
CA ARG A 52 6.55 2.27 -7.83
C ARG A 52 8.02 1.87 -7.91
N GLU A 53 8.55 1.92 -9.12
CA GLU A 53 9.97 1.76 -9.35
C GLU A 53 10.75 2.97 -8.84
N ILE A 54 11.93 2.70 -8.29
CA ILE A 54 12.92 3.71 -7.89
C ILE A 54 14.13 3.54 -8.79
N THR A 55 14.48 4.58 -9.53
CA THR A 55 15.70 4.58 -10.32
C THR A 55 16.91 4.55 -9.40
N PRO A 56 17.76 3.50 -9.43
CA PRO A 56 18.98 3.48 -8.65
C PRO A 56 19.89 4.66 -9.02
N ARG A 57 20.48 5.29 -8.03
CA ARG A 57 21.55 6.29 -8.25
C ARG A 57 22.86 5.56 -8.31
N SER A 58 23.57 5.70 -9.40
CA SER A 58 24.86 5.03 -9.64
C SER A 58 25.95 6.07 -9.86
N ASP A 59 27.06 5.88 -9.16
CA ASP A 59 28.32 6.61 -9.39
C ASP A 59 29.24 5.86 -10.37
N ASP A 60 28.85 4.63 -10.74
CA ASP A 60 29.59 3.79 -11.69
C ASP A 60 28.79 3.61 -12.99
N ASN A 61 29.51 3.37 -14.07
CA ASN A 61 28.90 3.09 -15.37
C ASN A 61 28.57 1.59 -15.58
N LEU A 62 28.50 0.83 -14.48
CA LEU A 62 28.22 -0.61 -14.54
C LEU A 62 26.73 -0.86 -14.55
N ASP A 63 26.26 -1.64 -15.51
CA ASP A 63 24.88 -2.06 -15.61
C ASP A 63 24.63 -3.28 -14.69
N HIS A 64 24.36 -3.00 -13.41
CA HIS A 64 24.01 -4.06 -12.46
C HIS A 64 22.55 -4.50 -12.64
N GLU A 65 22.32 -5.78 -12.47
CA GLU A 65 20.97 -6.37 -12.51
C GLU A 65 20.28 -6.17 -11.16
N ILE A 66 19.86 -4.91 -10.94
CA ILE A 66 19.20 -4.45 -9.72
C ILE A 66 17.89 -3.77 -10.09
N LEU A 67 16.83 -4.13 -9.38
CA LEU A 67 15.53 -3.50 -9.49
C LEU A 67 15.12 -2.99 -8.10
N MET A 68 14.81 -1.72 -7.99
CA MET A 68 14.40 -1.08 -6.73
C MET A 68 12.94 -0.67 -6.80
N ILE A 69 12.15 -1.09 -5.82
CA ILE A 69 10.71 -0.85 -5.79
C ILE A 69 10.32 -0.32 -4.41
N ALA A 70 9.70 0.84 -4.37
CA ALA A 70 9.05 1.34 -3.17
C ALA A 70 7.60 0.85 -3.11
N ILE A 71 7.21 0.27 -1.98
CA ILE A 71 5.88 -0.29 -1.75
C ILE A 71 5.25 0.42 -0.54
N ARG A 72 3.99 0.84 -0.69
CA ARG A 72 3.27 1.51 0.38
C ARG A 72 1.91 0.88 0.63
N PRO A 73 1.84 -0.24 1.35
CA PRO A 73 0.59 -0.85 1.75
C PRO A 73 -0.30 0.12 2.52
N ARG A 74 -1.60 0.00 2.36
CA ARG A 74 -2.59 0.86 3.05
C ARG A 74 -2.53 0.73 4.58
N LEU A 75 -2.17 -0.46 5.06
CA LEU A 75 -2.06 -0.78 6.48
C LEU A 75 -0.64 -1.29 6.73
N MET A 76 0.17 -0.47 7.37
CA MET A 76 1.52 -0.84 7.78
C MET A 76 1.65 -0.80 9.29
N PRO A 77 2.42 -1.71 9.91
CA PRO A 77 2.74 -1.63 11.32
C PRO A 77 3.57 -0.37 11.59
N ARG A 78 3.31 0.28 12.71
CA ARG A 78 4.15 1.39 13.15
C ARG A 78 5.50 0.86 13.66
N PRO A 79 6.62 1.55 13.42
CA PRO A 79 6.74 2.92 12.86
C PRO A 79 6.86 2.98 11.33
N LEU A 80 6.78 1.87 10.60
CA LEU A 80 7.08 1.81 9.17
C LEU A 80 6.27 2.82 8.34
N SER A 81 6.94 3.55 7.47
CA SER A 81 6.33 4.54 6.55
C SER A 81 6.10 3.97 5.14
N LEU A 82 7.03 3.17 4.66
CA LEU A 82 7.00 2.45 3.39
C LEU A 82 8.01 1.30 3.43
N ILE A 83 8.02 0.47 2.38
CA ILE A 83 8.95 -0.64 2.22
C ILE A 83 9.76 -0.39 0.94
N LEU A 84 11.08 -0.48 1.02
CA LEU A 84 11.95 -0.61 -0.13
C LEU A 84 12.27 -2.08 -0.36
N VAL A 85 12.03 -2.55 -1.56
CA VAL A 85 12.48 -3.88 -2.03
C VAL A 85 13.55 -3.68 -3.08
N ILE A 86 14.69 -4.29 -2.88
CA ILE A 86 15.81 -4.34 -3.83
C ILE A 86 15.92 -5.79 -4.28
N VAL A 87 15.59 -6.05 -5.54
CA VAL A 87 15.78 -7.35 -6.18
C VAL A 87 17.13 -7.33 -6.88
N ILE A 88 17.97 -8.31 -6.60
CA ILE A 88 19.31 -8.38 -7.18
C ILE A 88 19.56 -9.74 -7.82
N TYR A 89 20.33 -9.73 -8.88
CA TYR A 89 21.01 -10.90 -9.41
C TYR A 89 22.51 -10.61 -9.51
N CYS A 90 23.31 -11.40 -8.81
CA CYS A 90 24.77 -11.35 -8.90
C CYS A 90 25.24 -12.50 -9.78
N PRO A 91 25.59 -12.28 -11.05
CA PRO A 91 26.05 -13.35 -11.93
C PRO A 91 27.26 -14.09 -11.34
N PRO A 92 27.37 -15.43 -11.52
CA PRO A 92 28.45 -16.23 -10.95
C PRO A 92 29.84 -15.86 -11.54
N TRP A 93 29.86 -15.29 -12.75
CA TRP A 93 31.07 -14.85 -13.44
C TRP A 93 31.58 -13.46 -13.02
N TYR A 94 30.87 -12.73 -12.11
CA TYR A 94 31.38 -11.47 -11.59
C TYR A 94 32.69 -11.70 -10.85
N ASP A 95 33.72 -10.95 -11.26
CA ASP A 95 35.00 -10.87 -10.55
C ASP A 95 34.89 -10.07 -9.23
N THR A 96 35.99 -10.02 -8.53
CA THR A 96 36.04 -9.29 -7.23
C THR A 96 35.77 -7.81 -7.38
N VAL A 97 36.16 -7.18 -8.50
CA VAL A 97 35.97 -5.75 -8.75
C VAL A 97 34.49 -5.46 -8.96
N ARG A 98 33.80 -6.23 -9.83
CA ARG A 98 32.37 -6.09 -10.11
C ARG A 98 31.53 -6.40 -8.86
N LYS A 99 31.91 -7.40 -8.06
CA LYS A 99 31.23 -7.69 -6.79
C LYS A 99 31.35 -6.56 -5.79
N LYS A 100 32.53 -5.91 -5.66
CA LYS A 100 32.72 -4.73 -4.82
C LYS A 100 31.92 -3.54 -5.32
N ALA A 101 31.87 -3.30 -6.64
CA ALA A 101 31.07 -2.25 -7.23
C ALA A 101 29.58 -2.49 -6.94
N LEU A 102 29.06 -3.71 -7.14
CA LEU A 102 27.70 -4.09 -6.81
C LEU A 102 27.38 -3.84 -5.32
N SER A 103 28.27 -4.25 -4.41
CA SER A 103 28.09 -4.01 -2.97
C SER A 103 28.04 -2.52 -2.63
N LYS A 104 28.94 -1.72 -3.23
CA LYS A 104 28.94 -0.27 -3.07
C LYS A 104 27.66 0.35 -3.61
N HIS A 105 27.22 -0.06 -4.78
CA HIS A 105 25.99 0.40 -5.41
C HIS A 105 24.76 0.15 -4.51
N ILE A 106 24.60 -1.08 -3.98
CA ILE A 106 23.51 -1.42 -3.06
C ILE A 106 23.60 -0.56 -1.79
N THR A 107 24.80 -0.43 -1.17
CA THR A 107 25.03 0.35 0.04
C THR A 107 24.60 1.80 -0.15
N SER A 108 25.12 2.47 -1.19
CA SER A 108 24.81 3.88 -1.47
C SER A 108 23.32 4.11 -1.68
N ASN A 109 22.63 3.22 -2.40
CA ASN A 109 21.20 3.36 -2.63
C ASN A 109 20.36 3.12 -1.35
N ILE A 110 20.75 2.21 -0.48
CA ILE A 110 20.11 2.04 0.83
C ILE A 110 20.31 3.29 1.69
N ASP A 111 21.52 3.84 1.73
CA ASP A 111 21.84 5.04 2.54
C ASP A 111 21.06 6.26 2.08
N ILE A 112 21.02 6.50 0.75
CA ILE A 112 20.24 7.59 0.18
C ILE A 112 18.76 7.41 0.51
N PHE A 113 18.22 6.21 0.31
CA PHE A 113 16.81 5.94 0.59
C PHE A 113 16.46 6.10 2.07
N LYS A 114 17.31 5.63 2.97
CA LYS A 114 17.13 5.78 4.41
C LYS A 114 17.25 7.23 4.88
N SER A 115 18.10 8.03 4.26
CA SER A 115 18.18 9.47 4.57
C SER A 115 16.88 10.21 4.25
N GLU A 116 16.18 9.82 3.18
CA GLU A 116 14.88 10.38 2.80
C GLU A 116 13.72 9.75 3.59
N HIS A 117 13.86 8.48 3.99
CA HIS A 117 12.84 7.66 4.64
C HIS A 117 13.42 6.88 5.84
N PRO A 118 13.70 7.53 6.97
CA PRO A 118 14.35 6.88 8.14
C PRO A 118 13.58 5.67 8.68
N ASP A 119 12.25 5.69 8.61
CA ASP A 119 11.35 4.63 9.09
C ASP A 119 11.01 3.60 8.01
N ALA A 120 11.82 3.48 6.94
CA ALA A 120 11.55 2.53 5.88
C ALA A 120 11.86 1.09 6.31
N GLY A 121 10.97 0.16 5.94
CA GLY A 121 11.29 -1.25 5.87
C GLY A 121 12.17 -1.52 4.65
N ILE A 122 13.23 -2.29 4.83
CA ILE A 122 14.16 -2.65 3.75
C ILE A 122 14.13 -4.15 3.52
N PHE A 123 14.01 -4.55 2.27
CA PHE A 123 14.21 -5.92 1.81
C PHE A 123 15.23 -5.92 0.69
N VAL A 124 16.28 -6.72 0.82
CA VAL A 124 17.23 -7.03 -0.26
C VAL A 124 17.10 -8.51 -0.54
N VAL A 125 16.61 -8.84 -1.72
CA VAL A 125 16.23 -10.21 -2.10
C VAL A 125 16.82 -10.61 -3.45
N GLY A 126 16.98 -11.88 -3.69
CA GLY A 126 17.41 -12.40 -4.98
C GLY A 126 18.52 -13.43 -4.87
N ASP A 127 19.17 -13.70 -6.01
CA ASP A 127 20.29 -14.62 -6.10
C ASP A 127 21.61 -13.87 -5.93
N PHE A 128 22.24 -14.12 -4.81
CA PHE A 128 23.51 -13.49 -4.43
C PHE A 128 24.72 -14.30 -4.92
N ASN A 129 24.53 -15.53 -5.35
CA ASN A 129 25.62 -16.43 -5.71
C ASN A 129 26.78 -16.34 -4.71
N SER A 130 27.98 -15.99 -5.20
CA SER A 130 29.20 -15.86 -4.39
C SER A 130 29.48 -14.43 -3.89
N LEU A 131 28.47 -13.53 -3.89
CA LEU A 131 28.62 -12.19 -3.36
C LEU A 131 28.79 -12.23 -1.84
N ASP A 132 29.85 -11.57 -1.32
CA ASP A 132 29.95 -11.30 0.13
C ASP A 132 28.90 -10.30 0.53
N THR A 133 28.02 -10.70 1.42
CA THR A 133 26.85 -9.94 1.88
C THR A 133 27.00 -9.38 3.28
N ALA A 134 28.22 -9.49 3.89
CA ALA A 134 28.48 -9.02 5.24
C ALA A 134 28.17 -7.52 5.43
N PHE A 135 28.30 -6.72 4.38
CA PHE A 135 27.97 -5.29 4.39
C PHE A 135 26.49 -5.00 4.72
N LEU A 136 25.57 -5.86 4.27
CA LEU A 136 24.13 -5.69 4.55
C LEU A 136 23.85 -5.78 6.06
N THR A 137 24.52 -6.67 6.75
CA THR A 137 24.36 -6.83 8.20
C THR A 137 25.16 -5.78 8.97
N LYS A 138 26.43 -5.57 8.61
CA LYS A 138 27.33 -4.68 9.36
C LYS A 138 26.98 -3.19 9.21
N ASN A 139 26.69 -2.75 7.98
CA ASN A 139 26.48 -1.33 7.69
C ASN A 139 25.02 -0.91 7.83
N HIS A 140 24.08 -1.80 7.52
CA HIS A 140 22.64 -1.47 7.46
C HIS A 140 21.80 -2.16 8.53
N GLY A 141 22.38 -3.08 9.32
CA GLY A 141 21.66 -3.82 10.37
C GLY A 141 20.59 -4.76 9.83
N LEU A 142 20.68 -5.18 8.55
CA LEU A 142 19.72 -6.09 7.96
C LEU A 142 20.00 -7.52 8.41
N LYS A 143 18.95 -8.26 8.74
CA LYS A 143 19.03 -9.65 9.14
C LYS A 143 18.78 -10.57 7.96
N GLN A 144 19.67 -11.51 7.70
CA GLN A 144 19.47 -12.59 6.75
C GLN A 144 18.52 -13.62 7.38
N VAL A 145 17.41 -13.92 6.69
CA VAL A 145 16.35 -14.76 7.26
C VAL A 145 16.28 -16.16 6.65
N VAL A 146 16.81 -16.38 5.45
CA VAL A 146 16.84 -17.71 4.77
C VAL A 146 17.99 -18.53 5.33
N LYS A 147 17.68 -19.68 5.92
CA LYS A 147 18.67 -20.56 6.54
C LYS A 147 18.81 -21.92 5.86
N ASP A 148 17.83 -22.28 5.05
CA ASP A 148 17.80 -23.56 4.37
C ASP A 148 18.37 -23.46 2.95
N PHE A 149 18.79 -24.60 2.38
CA PHE A 149 19.42 -24.66 1.07
C PHE A 149 18.44 -24.28 -0.04
N THR A 150 18.86 -23.37 -0.91
CA THR A 150 18.08 -22.89 -2.06
C THR A 150 18.51 -23.55 -3.36
N ARG A 151 19.74 -24.06 -3.45
CA ARG A 151 20.26 -24.82 -4.60
C ARG A 151 21.27 -25.88 -4.13
N GLY A 152 20.93 -27.17 -4.33
CA GLY A 152 21.78 -28.27 -3.83
C GLY A 152 22.00 -28.11 -2.32
N THR A 153 23.27 -27.95 -1.92
CA THR A 153 23.68 -27.74 -0.51
C THR A 153 24.07 -26.29 -0.22
N LYS A 154 23.65 -25.34 -1.06
CA LYS A 154 24.03 -23.93 -0.94
C LYS A 154 22.83 -23.03 -0.72
N ILE A 155 23.04 -21.92 -0.01
CA ILE A 155 22.09 -20.83 0.18
C ILE A 155 22.54 -19.69 -0.75
N LEU A 156 22.04 -19.66 -1.97
CA LEU A 156 22.37 -18.66 -2.99
C LEU A 156 21.30 -17.55 -3.00
N ASP A 157 20.04 -17.94 -2.88
CA ASP A 157 18.91 -17.04 -2.80
C ASP A 157 18.72 -16.62 -1.33
N LYS A 158 18.82 -15.32 -1.08
CA LYS A 158 18.79 -14.78 0.27
C LYS A 158 17.76 -13.67 0.38
N ILE A 159 17.27 -13.45 1.60
CA ILE A 159 16.42 -12.33 1.97
C ILE A 159 17.05 -11.64 3.16
N TYR A 160 17.41 -10.37 2.99
CA TYR A 160 17.90 -9.48 4.03
C TYR A 160 16.83 -8.44 4.37
N THR A 161 16.53 -8.23 5.66
CA THR A 161 15.51 -7.26 6.06
C THR A 161 15.73 -6.73 7.49
N ASN A 162 15.28 -5.51 7.74
CA ASN A 162 15.12 -4.93 9.08
C ASN A 162 13.70 -5.15 9.64
N CYS A 163 12.84 -5.86 8.90
CA CYS A 163 11.43 -6.10 9.24
C CYS A 163 11.14 -7.55 9.65
N SER A 164 12.16 -8.33 10.01
CA SER A 164 12.03 -9.77 10.28
C SER A 164 11.01 -10.10 11.38
N GLN A 165 10.75 -9.19 12.32
CA GLN A 165 9.77 -9.36 13.40
C GLN A 165 8.30 -9.42 12.93
N TYR A 166 8.03 -9.06 11.69
CA TYR A 166 6.67 -9.09 11.11
C TYR A 166 6.40 -10.31 10.24
N TYR A 167 7.37 -11.20 10.13
CA TYR A 167 7.31 -12.36 9.23
C TYR A 167 7.67 -13.65 9.95
N ASP A 168 7.07 -14.75 9.47
CA ASP A 168 7.43 -16.11 9.87
C ASP A 168 8.81 -16.53 9.34
N ILE A 169 9.27 -17.68 9.78
CA ILE A 169 10.47 -18.32 9.22
C ILE A 169 10.21 -18.60 7.73
N PRO A 170 11.17 -18.24 6.83
CA PRO A 170 11.02 -18.54 5.41
C PRO A 170 10.82 -20.03 5.16
N VAL A 171 9.95 -20.36 4.23
CA VAL A 171 9.67 -21.72 3.79
C VAL A 171 10.31 -21.95 2.42
N ILE A 172 11.06 -23.01 2.28
CA ILE A 172 11.60 -23.44 1.01
C ILE A 172 10.59 -24.38 0.35
N SER A 173 10.39 -24.21 -0.95
CA SER A 173 9.49 -25.02 -1.77
C SER A 173 10.16 -25.44 -3.06
N ALA A 174 9.56 -26.41 -3.75
CA ALA A 174 10.07 -26.93 -4.99
C ALA A 174 10.30 -25.86 -6.06
N PRO A 175 11.28 -26.06 -6.96
CA PRO A 175 11.54 -25.17 -8.10
C PRO A 175 10.31 -24.97 -8.98
N ILE A 176 10.24 -23.83 -9.65
CA ILE A 176 9.23 -23.56 -10.67
C ILE A 176 9.79 -23.88 -12.06
N GLY A 177 9.04 -24.63 -12.83
CA GLY A 177 9.40 -24.95 -14.22
C GLY A 177 10.66 -25.80 -14.32
N LYS A 178 11.68 -25.29 -15.01
CA LYS A 178 12.98 -25.97 -15.21
C LYS A 178 14.10 -25.38 -14.34
N SER A 179 13.77 -24.53 -13.37
CA SER A 179 14.75 -23.95 -12.46
C SER A 179 15.40 -25.03 -11.60
N ASP A 180 16.67 -24.89 -11.31
CA ASP A 180 17.40 -25.69 -10.32
C ASP A 180 17.52 -25.01 -8.97
N HIS A 181 16.89 -23.81 -8.82
CA HIS A 181 16.73 -23.09 -7.58
C HIS A 181 15.37 -23.35 -6.96
N ASN A 182 15.34 -23.59 -5.66
CA ASN A 182 14.13 -23.69 -4.86
C ASN A 182 13.47 -22.32 -4.68
N CYS A 183 12.15 -22.30 -4.59
CA CYS A 183 11.42 -21.08 -4.25
C CYS A 183 11.50 -20.77 -2.76
N VAL A 184 11.71 -19.51 -2.43
CA VAL A 184 11.73 -19.02 -1.04
C VAL A 184 10.48 -18.21 -0.76
N TYR A 185 9.70 -18.63 0.24
CA TYR A 185 8.47 -17.94 0.66
C TYR A 185 8.64 -17.30 2.02
N LEU A 186 8.35 -16.02 2.12
CA LEU A 186 8.27 -15.29 3.38
C LEU A 186 6.80 -14.93 3.65
N LYS A 187 6.23 -15.47 4.73
CA LYS A 187 4.84 -15.21 5.11
C LYS A 187 4.78 -14.16 6.21
N ASN A 188 3.79 -13.29 6.13
CA ASN A 188 3.49 -12.39 7.24
C ASN A 188 3.10 -13.22 8.46
N LEU A 189 3.59 -12.83 9.62
CA LEU A 189 2.99 -13.28 10.87
C LEU A 189 1.50 -12.95 10.78
N ALA A 190 0.67 -13.97 10.96
CA ALA A 190 -0.78 -13.81 10.97
C ALA A 190 -1.20 -12.94 12.15
N GLY A 191 -0.94 -11.64 12.06
CA GLY A 191 -1.64 -10.66 12.87
C GLY A 191 -3.09 -10.73 12.44
N ASN A 192 -4.01 -10.67 13.42
CA ASN A 192 -5.45 -10.62 13.23
C ASN A 192 -5.83 -9.54 12.21
N CYS A 193 -5.64 -9.78 10.93
CA CYS A 193 -6.31 -9.07 9.85
C CYS A 193 -7.78 -9.46 9.95
N LYS A 194 -8.49 -8.82 10.88
CA LYS A 194 -9.94 -8.87 10.88
C LYS A 194 -10.36 -8.46 9.47
N PRO A 195 -11.17 -9.27 8.79
CA PRO A 195 -11.69 -8.88 7.49
C PRO A 195 -12.27 -7.48 7.64
N VAL A 196 -11.96 -6.58 6.69
CA VAL A 196 -12.48 -5.21 6.70
C VAL A 196 -13.98 -5.32 6.51
N GLY A 197 -14.71 -5.45 7.61
CA GLY A 197 -16.15 -5.42 7.62
C GLY A 197 -16.61 -4.00 7.30
N TYR A 198 -17.68 -3.90 6.51
CA TYR A 198 -18.37 -2.63 6.29
C TYR A 198 -19.59 -2.59 7.19
N LYS A 199 -19.77 -1.49 7.91
CA LYS A 199 -21.00 -1.17 8.62
C LYS A 199 -21.76 -0.18 7.76
N THR A 200 -23.00 -0.52 7.43
CA THR A 200 -23.90 0.40 6.79
C THR A 200 -24.51 1.32 7.84
N VAL A 201 -24.36 2.62 7.66
CA VAL A 201 -24.93 3.63 8.56
C VAL A 201 -25.84 4.53 7.74
N THR A 202 -27.11 4.58 8.13
CA THR A 202 -28.11 5.46 7.56
C THR A 202 -28.22 6.71 8.43
N LYS A 203 -28.03 7.88 7.85
CA LYS A 203 -28.09 9.17 8.53
C LYS A 203 -28.92 10.15 7.72
N ARG A 204 -29.50 11.15 8.42
CA ARG A 204 -30.04 12.37 7.84
C ARG A 204 -29.05 13.51 8.08
N HIS A 205 -28.92 14.40 7.13
CA HIS A 205 -28.08 15.59 7.23
C HIS A 205 -28.97 16.83 7.26
N PHE A 206 -29.13 17.42 8.44
CA PHE A 206 -29.84 18.69 8.61
C PHE A 206 -28.86 19.85 8.39
N THR A 207 -28.80 20.32 7.14
CA THR A 207 -28.11 21.56 6.78
C THR A 207 -29.02 22.76 6.95
N VAL A 208 -28.48 23.98 6.87
CA VAL A 208 -29.29 25.21 6.88
C VAL A 208 -30.38 25.15 5.81
N GLY A 209 -30.04 24.77 4.58
CA GLY A 209 -31.00 24.60 3.50
C GLY A 209 -32.05 23.50 3.75
N ALA A 210 -31.68 22.42 4.46
CA ALA A 210 -32.67 21.41 4.87
C ALA A 210 -33.69 21.96 5.89
N TYR A 211 -33.26 22.79 6.80
CA TYR A 211 -34.20 23.46 7.72
C TYR A 211 -35.12 24.48 7.00
N GLU A 212 -34.60 25.23 6.02
CA GLU A 212 -35.36 26.12 5.18
C GLU A 212 -36.42 25.36 4.35
N ASN A 213 -36.01 24.22 3.73
CA ASN A 213 -36.92 23.36 3.01
C ASN A 213 -38.00 22.75 3.93
N LEU A 214 -37.61 22.30 5.13
CA LEU A 214 -38.56 21.78 6.11
C LEU A 214 -39.59 22.83 6.50
N ALA A 215 -39.16 24.05 6.77
CA ALA A 215 -40.06 25.15 7.06
C ALA A 215 -41.04 25.44 5.91
N HIS A 216 -40.49 25.42 4.67
CA HIS A 216 -41.31 25.64 3.48
C HIS A 216 -42.38 24.54 3.28
N GLU A 217 -42.01 23.25 3.49
CA GLU A 217 -42.99 22.15 3.41
C GLU A 217 -44.06 22.24 4.49
N LEU A 218 -43.69 22.60 5.72
CA LEU A 218 -44.65 22.78 6.82
C LEU A 218 -45.62 23.98 6.61
N LEU A 219 -45.19 25.03 5.91
CA LEU A 219 -46.03 26.17 5.55
C LEU A 219 -47.10 25.84 4.50
N LYS A 220 -46.91 24.79 3.69
CA LYS A 220 -47.91 24.33 2.70
C LYS A 220 -49.06 23.54 3.31
N VAL A 221 -48.89 23.09 4.56
CA VAL A 221 -49.88 22.22 5.21
C VAL A 221 -51.11 22.99 5.65
N ASN A 222 -52.28 22.45 5.32
CA ASN A 222 -53.55 23.00 5.85
C ASN A 222 -53.82 22.49 7.27
N TRP A 223 -53.28 23.18 8.25
CA TRP A 223 -53.39 22.83 9.66
C TRP A 223 -54.85 22.84 10.18
N ASN A 224 -55.77 23.50 9.50
CA ASN A 224 -57.20 23.50 9.89
C ASN A 224 -57.84 22.11 9.82
N LEU A 225 -57.24 21.18 9.07
CA LEU A 225 -57.69 19.78 9.04
C LEU A 225 -57.49 19.09 10.38
N MET A 226 -56.38 19.40 11.08
CA MET A 226 -56.07 18.84 12.40
C MET A 226 -57.11 19.28 13.45
N TYR A 227 -57.52 20.54 13.39
CA TYR A 227 -58.51 21.08 14.35
C TYR A 227 -59.95 20.58 14.14
N LYS A 228 -60.23 19.94 12.98
CA LYS A 228 -61.51 19.31 12.70
C LYS A 228 -61.60 17.84 13.11
N MET A 229 -60.55 17.30 13.68
CA MET A 229 -60.48 15.91 14.16
C MET A 229 -61.06 15.80 15.58
N ASP A 230 -61.93 14.81 15.78
CA ASP A 230 -62.71 14.67 16.99
C ASP A 230 -61.95 14.15 18.18
N ASN A 231 -60.78 13.54 17.97
CA ASN A 231 -59.99 12.98 19.06
C ASN A 231 -58.49 13.33 18.95
N CYS A 232 -57.85 13.36 20.12
CA CYS A 232 -56.45 13.72 20.25
C CYS A 232 -55.51 12.74 19.56
N GLN A 233 -55.89 11.44 19.43
CA GLN A 233 -55.07 10.44 18.80
C GLN A 233 -54.97 10.68 17.26
N ASP A 234 -56.07 11.05 16.64
CA ASP A 234 -56.11 11.38 15.21
C ASP A 234 -55.34 12.66 14.90
N GLN A 235 -55.45 13.67 15.76
CA GLN A 235 -54.64 14.89 15.69
C GLN A 235 -53.14 14.59 15.77
N ALA A 236 -52.74 13.75 16.72
CA ALA A 236 -51.35 13.32 16.86
C ALA A 236 -50.85 12.54 15.63
N ASN A 237 -51.64 11.60 15.14
CA ASN A 237 -51.31 10.82 13.94
C ASN A 237 -51.13 11.71 12.71
N PHE A 238 -52.02 12.70 12.53
CA PHE A 238 -51.89 13.68 11.44
C PHE A 238 -50.59 14.49 11.59
N LEU A 239 -50.28 15.00 12.77
CA LEU A 239 -49.05 15.75 13.02
C LEU A 239 -47.80 14.90 12.71
N TYR A 240 -47.78 13.66 13.19
CA TYR A 240 -46.65 12.76 12.94
C TYR A 240 -46.49 12.41 11.45
N SER A 241 -47.58 12.18 10.70
CA SER A 241 -47.51 11.91 9.28
C SER A 241 -46.95 13.09 8.51
N VAL A 242 -47.43 14.29 8.76
CA VAL A 242 -46.96 15.53 8.14
C VAL A 242 -45.49 15.80 8.45
N LEU A 243 -45.10 15.68 9.72
CA LEU A 243 -43.71 15.91 10.12
C LEU A 243 -42.77 14.88 9.47
N ASN A 244 -43.15 13.61 9.43
CA ASN A 244 -42.33 12.56 8.79
C ASN A 244 -42.17 12.82 7.30
N GLU A 245 -43.24 13.17 6.58
CA GLU A 245 -43.19 13.45 5.16
C GLU A 245 -42.34 14.70 4.87
N ALA A 246 -42.55 15.80 5.59
CA ALA A 246 -41.76 17.00 5.44
C ALA A 246 -40.23 16.75 5.73
N VAL A 247 -39.94 15.96 6.74
CA VAL A 247 -38.53 15.57 7.06
C VAL A 247 -37.93 14.64 5.98
N GLU A 248 -38.69 13.71 5.41
CA GLU A 248 -38.17 12.88 4.30
C GLU A 248 -37.86 13.72 3.06
N LEU A 249 -38.68 14.73 2.75
CA LEU A 249 -38.45 15.66 1.64
C LEU A 249 -37.25 16.59 1.89
N ALA A 250 -37.18 17.17 3.08
CA ALA A 250 -36.19 18.19 3.42
C ALA A 250 -34.79 17.59 3.73
N ALA A 251 -34.75 16.44 4.36
CA ALA A 251 -33.51 15.75 4.78
C ALA A 251 -33.63 14.22 4.51
N PRO A 252 -33.58 13.77 3.26
CA PRO A 252 -33.69 12.35 2.92
C PRO A 252 -32.59 11.52 3.59
N ARG A 253 -32.93 10.28 3.86
CA ARG A 253 -31.96 9.34 4.47
C ARG A 253 -30.86 8.98 3.47
N THR A 254 -29.62 9.26 3.81
CA THR A 254 -28.45 8.84 3.04
C THR A 254 -27.79 7.66 3.73
N THR A 255 -27.51 6.61 2.96
CA THR A 255 -26.88 5.39 3.44
C THR A 255 -25.40 5.40 3.03
N SER A 256 -24.51 5.38 4.01
CA SER A 256 -23.06 5.33 3.79
C SER A 256 -22.48 4.01 4.27
N ARG A 257 -21.59 3.41 3.48
CA ARG A 257 -20.78 2.26 3.89
C ARG A 257 -19.54 2.76 4.63
N LEU A 258 -19.45 2.51 5.92
CA LEU A 258 -18.27 2.80 6.73
C LEU A 258 -17.45 1.52 6.91
N LYS A 259 -16.13 1.62 6.78
CA LYS A 259 -15.24 0.52 7.16
C LYS A 259 -15.24 0.40 8.68
N ASN A 260 -15.29 -0.81 9.21
CA ASN A 260 -15.27 -1.05 10.67
C ASN A 260 -14.08 -0.41 11.39
N ASN A 261 -13.00 -0.12 10.66
CA ASN A 261 -11.78 0.49 11.19
C ASN A 261 -11.75 2.01 11.06
N ASP A 262 -12.75 2.63 10.45
CA ASP A 262 -12.79 4.08 10.33
C ASP A 262 -13.02 4.72 11.69
N LYS A 263 -12.16 5.66 12.03
CA LYS A 263 -12.35 6.46 13.22
C LYS A 263 -13.54 7.41 13.00
N PRO A 264 -14.31 7.73 14.04
CA PRO A 264 -15.55 8.50 13.91
C PRO A 264 -15.36 9.94 13.37
N TRP A 265 -14.12 10.44 13.35
CA TRP A 265 -13.76 11.74 12.80
C TRP A 265 -13.31 11.68 11.33
N VAL A 266 -13.28 10.51 10.70
CA VAL A 266 -12.92 10.35 9.28
C VAL A 266 -14.09 10.80 8.41
N THR A 267 -13.83 11.81 7.57
CA THR A 267 -14.81 12.37 6.59
C THR A 267 -14.51 11.87 5.18
N ASP A 268 -15.47 11.99 4.27
CA ASP A 268 -15.26 11.62 2.86
C ASP A 268 -14.17 12.50 2.23
N ARG A 269 -14.15 13.80 2.51
CA ARG A 269 -13.09 14.71 2.08
C ARG A 269 -11.69 14.26 2.56
N PHE A 270 -11.61 13.75 3.79
CA PHE A 270 -10.33 13.20 4.28
C PHE A 270 -9.92 11.95 3.48
N ARG A 271 -10.87 11.09 3.12
CA ARG A 271 -10.61 9.90 2.29
C ARG A 271 -10.14 10.27 0.88
N GLU A 272 -10.77 11.27 0.26
CA GLU A 272 -10.36 11.81 -1.05
C GLU A 272 -8.92 12.33 -1.02
N MET A 273 -8.56 13.10 0.01
CA MET A 273 -7.18 13.58 0.18
C MET A 273 -6.18 12.42 0.37
N VAL A 274 -6.57 11.37 1.07
CA VAL A 274 -5.74 10.15 1.21
C VAL A 274 -5.58 9.44 -0.12
N LEU A 275 -6.63 9.35 -0.94
CA LEU A 275 -6.57 8.78 -2.29
C LEU A 275 -5.67 9.61 -3.21
N MET A 276 -5.80 10.94 -3.17
CA MET A 276 -4.95 11.84 -3.96
C MET A 276 -3.46 11.70 -3.59
N ARG A 277 -3.15 11.59 -2.29
CA ARG A 277 -1.78 11.31 -1.84
C ARG A 277 -1.26 9.98 -2.39
N ASN A 278 -2.07 8.92 -2.35
CA ASN A 278 -1.67 7.62 -2.85
C ASN A 278 -1.44 7.66 -4.37
N LYS A 279 -2.33 8.34 -5.10
CA LYS A 279 -2.19 8.52 -6.55
C LYS A 279 -0.89 9.25 -6.89
N ALA A 280 -0.58 10.36 -6.21
CA ALA A 280 0.68 11.07 -6.41
C ALA A 280 1.92 10.20 -6.10
N PHE A 281 1.82 9.28 -5.13
CA PHE A 281 2.86 8.29 -4.87
C PHE A 281 3.01 7.30 -6.03
N ASP A 282 1.90 6.74 -6.53
CA ASP A 282 1.90 5.76 -7.60
C ASP A 282 2.43 6.36 -8.92
N GLU A 283 2.15 7.64 -9.18
CA GLU A 283 2.63 8.40 -10.34
C GLU A 283 4.09 8.87 -10.20
N GLY A 284 4.71 8.71 -9.04
CA GLY A 284 6.09 9.13 -8.77
C GLY A 284 6.28 10.64 -8.66
N ASP A 285 5.20 11.42 -8.50
CA ASP A 285 5.26 12.87 -8.28
C ASP A 285 5.58 13.15 -6.81
N ASP A 286 6.88 13.17 -6.50
CA ASP A 286 7.35 13.38 -5.13
C ASP A 286 6.99 14.77 -4.58
N GLN A 287 6.92 15.80 -5.42
CA GLN A 287 6.55 17.15 -4.98
C GLN A 287 5.08 17.21 -4.58
N LEU A 288 4.19 16.73 -5.43
CA LEU A 288 2.76 16.62 -5.15
C LEU A 288 2.51 15.70 -3.95
N TYR A 289 3.18 14.54 -3.91
CA TYR A 289 3.08 13.61 -2.78
C TYR A 289 3.42 14.27 -1.46
N ARG A 290 4.56 14.99 -1.34
CA ARG A 290 4.96 15.70 -0.11
C ARG A 290 3.93 16.75 0.30
N SER A 291 3.44 17.54 -0.65
CA SER A 291 2.42 18.57 -0.43
C SER A 291 1.12 17.96 0.09
N VAL A 292 0.58 16.97 -0.62
CA VAL A 292 -0.70 16.31 -0.24
C VAL A 292 -0.55 15.55 1.08
N ARG A 293 0.59 14.88 1.32
CA ARG A 293 0.88 14.20 2.60
C ARG A 293 0.81 15.17 3.78
N ASN A 294 1.41 16.37 3.64
CA ASN A 294 1.39 17.37 4.70
C ASN A 294 -0.04 17.87 4.97
N ASN A 295 -0.83 18.08 3.91
CA ASN A 295 -2.24 18.44 4.02
C ASN A 295 -3.08 17.34 4.70
N VAL A 296 -2.88 16.08 4.34
CA VAL A 296 -3.54 14.93 4.99
C VAL A 296 -3.21 14.88 6.48
N ASN A 297 -1.94 15.09 6.86
CA ASN A 297 -1.52 15.08 8.27
C ASN A 297 -2.16 16.24 9.05
N ARG A 298 -2.18 17.45 8.50
CA ARG A 298 -2.84 18.62 9.10
C ARG A 298 -4.34 18.37 9.27
N MET A 299 -5.03 17.97 8.22
CA MET A 299 -6.46 17.67 8.24
C MET A 299 -6.80 16.58 9.27
N ARG A 300 -5.96 15.52 9.38
CA ARG A 300 -6.12 14.48 10.39
C ARG A 300 -6.10 15.05 11.80
N GLN A 301 -5.15 15.93 12.10
CA GLN A 301 -5.03 16.55 13.44
C GLN A 301 -6.25 17.44 13.74
N GLU A 302 -6.65 18.28 12.79
CA GLU A 302 -7.81 19.15 12.93
C GLU A 302 -9.12 18.40 13.14
N LEU A 303 -9.38 17.37 12.31
CA LEU A 303 -10.59 16.56 12.43
C LEU A 303 -10.65 15.81 13.76
N ARG A 304 -9.49 15.26 14.18
CA ARG A 304 -9.38 14.61 15.48
C ARG A 304 -9.65 15.58 16.63
N LYS A 305 -9.00 16.75 16.61
CA LYS A 305 -9.18 17.80 17.61
C LYS A 305 -10.65 18.22 17.72
N ARG A 306 -11.27 18.62 16.60
CA ARG A 306 -12.69 19.01 16.55
C ARG A 306 -13.65 17.92 17.06
N TYR A 307 -13.35 16.65 16.79
CA TYR A 307 -14.18 15.55 17.27
C TYR A 307 -14.14 15.41 18.79
N PHE A 308 -12.97 15.53 19.41
CA PHE A 308 -12.82 15.40 20.85
C PHE A 308 -13.22 16.67 21.62
N GLU A 309 -13.15 17.86 21.01
CA GLU A 309 -13.64 19.11 21.61
C GLU A 309 -15.17 19.21 21.64
N LYS A 310 -15.87 18.46 20.78
CA LYS A 310 -17.35 18.39 20.76
C LYS A 310 -17.93 17.30 21.68
N LYS A 311 -17.10 16.50 22.32
CA LYS A 311 -17.48 15.49 23.31
C LYS A 311 -17.26 15.97 24.72
#